data_0d98f5b1b60e75a12119fc7dbc1b447e
#
_entry.id   0d98f5b1b60e75a12119fc7dbc1b447e
#
_cell.length_a   1.000
_cell.length_b   1.000
_cell.length_c   1.000
_cell.angle_alpha   90.00
_cell.angle_beta   90.00
_cell.angle_gamma   90.00
#
_symmetry.space_group_name_H-M   'P 1'
#
loop_
_entity.id
_entity.type
_entity.pdbx_description
1 polymer ?
#
loop_
_entity_poly.entity_id
_entity_poly.type
_entity_poly.pdbx_seq_one_letter_code
_entity_poly.pdbx_strand_id
1 'polypeptide(L)'
;MNNKVIWITGASSGIGKALAIKFANEGWQVAASARRENLLKELSDKYPNIQSFPLDVTDSNKCKSVFKDILEKFENIEICVFGTGIHDPKSEKKLNLEKIKKIMEVNF
;
A
#
# COMPACT_ATOMS: atom_id res chain seq x y z
N MET A 1 19.70 3.71 2.11
CA MET A 1 18.55 2.81 2.23
C MET A 1 17.25 3.60 2.25
N ASN A 2 16.26 3.18 1.49
CA ASN A 2 14.98 3.88 1.43
C ASN A 2 14.06 3.41 2.56
N ASN A 3 13.71 4.32 3.49
CA ASN A 3 12.85 4.02 4.62
C ASN A 3 11.39 4.44 4.38
N LYS A 4 11.06 4.77 3.16
CA LYS A 4 9.69 5.18 2.82
C LYS A 4 8.77 3.98 2.79
N VAL A 5 7.57 4.17 3.32
CA VAL A 5 6.57 3.12 3.43
C VAL A 5 5.29 3.57 2.72
N ILE A 6 4.74 2.68 1.92
CA ILE A 6 3.43 2.89 1.29
C ILE A 6 2.49 1.76 1.70
N TRP A 7 1.27 2.11 2.07
CA TRP A 7 0.22 1.15 2.36
C TRP A 7 -0.81 1.17 1.24
N ILE A 8 -0.99 0.03 0.59
CA ILE A 8 -1.89 -0.10 -0.56
C ILE A 8 -2.98 -1.10 -0.23
N THR A 9 -4.24 -0.66 -0.27
CA THR A 9 -5.39 -1.57 -0.16
C THR A 9 -5.81 -1.97 -1.58
N GLY A 10 -6.41 -3.17 -1.72
CA GLY A 10 -6.73 -3.71 -3.03
C GLY A 10 -5.50 -4.13 -3.81
N ALA A 11 -4.44 -4.53 -3.11
CA ALA A 11 -3.14 -4.84 -3.73
C ALA A 11 -3.08 -6.20 -4.42
N SER A 12 -4.13 -7.01 -4.33
CA SER A 12 -4.12 -8.37 -4.90
C SER A 12 -4.37 -8.41 -6.41
N SER A 13 -4.85 -7.34 -7.01
CA SER A 13 -5.15 -7.30 -8.43
C SER A 13 -5.16 -5.88 -8.98
N GLY A 14 -5.18 -5.75 -10.31
CA GLY A 14 -5.34 -4.49 -11.04
C GLY A 14 -4.32 -3.43 -10.68
N ILE A 15 -4.79 -2.21 -10.54
CA ILE A 15 -3.95 -1.04 -10.27
C ILE A 15 -3.21 -1.16 -8.94
N GLY A 16 -3.89 -1.68 -7.92
CA GLY A 16 -3.28 -1.84 -6.60
C GLY A 16 -2.06 -2.76 -6.64
N LYS A 17 -2.17 -3.89 -7.34
CA LYS A 17 -1.06 -4.83 -7.52
C LYS A 17 0.08 -4.17 -8.30
N ALA A 18 -0.23 -3.47 -9.38
CA ALA A 18 0.77 -2.80 -10.19
C ALA A 18 1.52 -1.73 -9.40
N LEU A 19 0.80 -0.95 -8.58
CA LEU A 19 1.43 0.04 -7.71
C LEU A 19 2.34 -0.62 -6.67
N ALA A 20 1.89 -1.72 -6.06
CA ALA A 20 2.70 -2.43 -5.07
C ALA A 20 4.03 -2.87 -5.68
N ILE A 21 4.00 -3.45 -6.87
CA ILE A 21 5.20 -3.90 -7.57
C ILE A 21 6.10 -2.71 -7.94
N LYS A 22 5.50 -1.63 -8.44
CA LYS A 22 6.25 -0.43 -8.83
C LYS A 22 7.01 0.17 -7.65
N PHE A 23 6.33 0.37 -6.53
CA PHE A 23 6.97 0.94 -5.35
C PHE A 23 8.01 -0.01 -4.75
N ALA A 24 7.74 -1.32 -4.78
CA ALA A 24 8.71 -2.31 -4.33
C ALA A 24 9.99 -2.25 -5.16
N ASN A 25 9.86 -2.13 -6.48
CA ASN A 25 11.00 -2.02 -7.38
C ASN A 25 11.79 -0.73 -7.19
N GLU A 26 11.15 0.30 -6.64
CA GLU A 26 11.82 1.56 -6.34
C GLU A 26 12.42 1.60 -4.93
N GLY A 27 12.38 0.48 -4.23
CA GLY A 27 13.00 0.36 -2.92
C GLY A 27 12.14 0.75 -1.73
N TRP A 28 10.86 1.03 -1.95
CA TRP A 28 9.94 1.32 -0.86
C TRP A 28 9.59 0.05 -0.09
N GLN A 29 9.29 0.21 1.18
CA GLN A 29 8.61 -0.83 1.95
C GLN A 29 7.12 -0.74 1.61
N VAL A 30 6.54 -1.85 1.21
CA VAL A 30 5.15 -1.89 0.77
C VAL A 30 4.32 -2.75 1.72
N ALA A 31 3.34 -2.12 2.37
CA ALA A 31 2.32 -2.84 3.12
C ALA A 31 1.15 -3.08 2.18
N ALA A 32 0.91 -4.34 1.84
CA ALA A 32 -0.10 -4.72 0.85
C ALA A 32 -1.30 -5.34 1.55
N SER A 33 -2.48 -4.76 1.36
CA SER A 33 -3.71 -5.24 1.97
C SER A 33 -4.75 -5.59 0.92
N ALA A 34 -5.45 -6.69 1.13
CA ALA A 34 -6.58 -7.13 0.32
C ALA A 34 -7.29 -8.25 1.08
N ARG A 35 -8.48 -8.63 0.65
CA ARG A 35 -9.21 -9.73 1.27
C ARG A 35 -8.61 -11.09 0.94
N ARG A 36 -8.00 -11.24 -0.23
CA ARG A 36 -7.46 -12.52 -0.72
C ARG A 36 -6.03 -12.72 -0.24
N GLU A 37 -5.88 -13.40 0.90
CA GLU A 37 -4.58 -13.63 1.51
C GLU A 37 -3.60 -14.39 0.61
N ASN A 38 -4.09 -15.38 -0.14
CA ASN A 38 -3.23 -16.18 -1.01
C ASN A 38 -2.55 -15.33 -2.09
N LEU A 39 -3.25 -14.35 -2.64
CA LEU A 39 -2.68 -13.46 -3.65
C LEU A 39 -1.67 -12.50 -3.05
N LEU A 40 -1.92 -12.01 -1.84
CA LEU A 40 -0.97 -11.19 -1.12
C LEU A 40 0.30 -11.95 -0.78
N LYS A 41 0.14 -13.22 -0.40
CA LYS A 41 1.28 -14.07 -0.07
C LYS A 41 2.16 -14.29 -1.29
N GLU A 42 1.56 -14.51 -2.46
CA GLU A 42 2.31 -14.63 -3.70
C GLU A 42 3.17 -13.39 -3.97
N LEU A 43 2.60 -12.20 -3.75
CA LEU A 43 3.34 -10.96 -3.90
C LEU A 43 4.48 -10.84 -2.91
N SER A 44 4.23 -11.14 -1.64
CA SER A 44 5.26 -11.03 -0.61
C SER A 44 6.38 -12.04 -0.78
N ASP A 45 6.06 -13.22 -1.31
CA ASP A 45 7.07 -14.24 -1.61
C ASP A 45 7.97 -13.80 -2.78
N LYS A 46 7.40 -13.06 -3.73
CA LYS A 46 8.11 -12.63 -4.93
C LYS A 46 8.94 -11.36 -4.72
N TYR A 47 8.48 -10.48 -3.85
CA TYR A 47 9.11 -9.19 -3.58
C TYR A 47 9.40 -9.08 -2.08
N PRO A 48 10.67 -9.16 -1.66
CA PRO A 48 11.03 -9.18 -0.23
C PRO A 48 10.56 -7.96 0.57
N ASN A 49 10.41 -6.82 -0.08
CA ASN A 49 9.97 -5.59 0.59
C ASN A 49 8.47 -5.36 0.53
N ILE A 50 7.70 -6.33 0.02
CA ILE A 50 6.23 -6.31 0.12
C ILE A 50 5.83 -7.21 1.28
N GLN A 51 5.06 -6.66 2.23
CA GLN A 51 4.55 -7.41 3.35
C GLN A 51 3.04 -7.46 3.32
N SER A 52 2.51 -8.64 3.62
CA SER A 52 1.07 -8.92 3.55
C SER A 52 0.37 -8.51 4.84
N PHE A 53 -0.69 -7.69 4.72
CA PHE A 53 -1.57 -7.32 5.82
C PHE A 53 -3.01 -7.53 5.36
N PRO A 54 -3.53 -8.76 5.46
CA PRO A 54 -4.89 -9.07 4.99
C PRO A 54 -5.93 -8.17 5.64
N LEU A 55 -6.85 -7.66 4.85
CA LEU A 55 -7.82 -6.68 5.32
C LEU A 55 -9.03 -6.60 4.39
N ASP A 56 -10.22 -6.60 5.00
CA ASP A 56 -11.44 -6.17 4.33
C ASP A 56 -11.67 -4.70 4.71
N VAL A 57 -11.58 -3.81 3.72
CA VAL A 57 -11.68 -2.37 3.96
C VAL A 57 -13.06 -1.92 4.45
N THR A 58 -14.08 -2.78 4.34
CA THR A 58 -15.41 -2.47 4.89
C THR A 58 -15.46 -2.63 6.40
N ASP A 59 -14.47 -3.28 6.99
CA ASP A 59 -14.35 -3.45 8.44
C ASP A 59 -13.48 -2.32 9.01
N SER A 60 -14.11 -1.27 9.51
CA SER A 60 -13.40 -0.09 10.01
C SER A 60 -12.51 -0.37 11.22
N ASN A 61 -12.92 -1.28 12.09
CA ASN A 61 -12.11 -1.65 13.25
C ASN A 61 -10.85 -2.39 12.82
N LYS A 62 -10.99 -3.26 11.82
CA LYS A 62 -9.85 -3.98 11.27
C LYS A 62 -8.89 -3.03 10.55
N CYS A 63 -9.42 -2.03 9.85
CA CYS A 63 -8.59 -1.00 9.22
C CYS A 63 -7.72 -0.28 10.23
N LYS A 64 -8.29 0.13 11.36
CA LYS A 64 -7.55 0.80 12.43
C LYS A 64 -6.48 -0.11 13.02
N SER A 65 -6.83 -1.37 13.23
CA SER A 65 -5.90 -2.38 13.77
C SER A 65 -4.71 -2.60 12.83
N VAL A 66 -4.99 -2.75 11.54
CA VAL A 66 -3.94 -2.95 10.53
C VAL A 66 -3.06 -1.71 10.41
N PHE A 67 -3.65 -0.52 10.42
CA PHE A 67 -2.89 0.74 10.38
C PHE A 67 -1.91 0.82 11.54
N LYS A 68 -2.38 0.47 12.74
CA LYS A 68 -1.54 0.45 13.93
C LYS A 68 -0.41 -0.57 13.79
N ASP A 69 -0.71 -1.77 13.30
CA ASP A 69 0.28 -2.81 13.09
C ASP A 69 1.38 -2.37 12.13
N ILE A 70 0.99 -1.69 11.05
CA ILE A 70 1.94 -1.17 10.06
C ILE A 70 2.83 -0.11 10.70
N LEU A 71 2.26 0.81 11.47
CA LEU A 71 3.04 1.84 12.16
C LEU A 71 4.02 1.25 13.18
N GLU A 72 3.60 0.21 13.89
CA GLU A 72 4.48 -0.47 14.84
C GLU A 72 5.65 -1.16 14.13
N LYS A 73 5.40 -1.73 12.96
CA LYS A 73 6.42 -2.46 12.23
C LYS A 73 7.41 -1.54 11.49
N PHE A 74 6.90 -0.48 10.86
CA PHE A 74 7.71 0.38 9.99
C PHE A 74 7.97 1.76 10.57
N GLU A 75 7.33 2.11 11.67
CA GLU A 75 7.44 3.40 12.35
C GLU A 75 6.84 4.59 11.59
N ASN A 76 6.57 4.44 10.30
CA ASN A 76 6.08 5.53 9.46
C ASN A 76 5.28 5.01 8.28
N ILE A 77 4.37 5.84 7.77
CA ILE A 77 3.67 5.60 6.51
C ILE A 77 3.68 6.90 5.74
N GLU A 78 4.35 6.91 4.60
CA GLU A 78 4.44 8.11 3.75
C GLU A 78 3.18 8.30 2.91
N ILE A 79 2.63 7.21 2.38
CA ILE A 79 1.49 7.24 1.46
C ILE A 79 0.53 6.11 1.80
N CYS A 80 -0.77 6.43 1.81
CA CYS A 80 -1.83 5.42 1.87
C CYS A 80 -2.64 5.48 0.59
N VAL A 81 -2.85 4.33 -0.05
CA VAL A 81 -3.67 4.21 -1.26
C VAL A 81 -4.88 3.34 -0.93
N PHE A 82 -6.06 3.92 -1.01
CA PHE A 82 -7.32 3.18 -0.81
C PHE A 82 -8.09 3.14 -2.12
N GLY A 83 -8.98 2.18 -2.26
CA GLY A 83 -9.78 2.03 -3.46
C GLY A 83 -10.57 3.28 -3.84
N THR A 84 -10.87 4.16 -2.88
CA THR A 84 -11.62 5.40 -3.10
C THR A 84 -10.76 6.64 -3.21
N GLY A 85 -9.44 6.52 -3.04
CA GLY A 85 -8.57 7.69 -3.14
C GLY A 85 -7.21 7.47 -2.51
N ILE A 86 -6.40 8.53 -2.55
CA ILE A 86 -5.03 8.53 -2.05
C ILE A 86 -4.94 9.56 -0.94
N HIS A 87 -4.39 9.18 0.18
CA HIS A 87 -4.31 10.02 1.36
C HIS A 87 -2.89 10.11 1.92
N ASP A 88 -2.55 11.28 2.40
CA ASP A 88 -1.33 11.48 3.18
C ASP A 88 -1.70 11.34 4.66
N PRO A 89 -1.25 10.28 5.34
CA PRO A 89 -1.64 10.06 6.74
C PRO A 89 -1.08 11.12 7.69
N LYS A 90 -0.07 11.85 7.29
CA LYS A 90 0.53 12.89 8.14
C LYS A 90 -0.27 14.18 8.14
N SER A 91 -0.86 14.55 7.01
CA SER A 91 -1.62 15.78 6.85
C SER A 91 -3.12 15.57 6.80
N GLU A 92 -3.56 14.32 6.71
CA GLU A 92 -4.96 13.93 6.52
C GLU A 92 -5.60 14.55 5.28
N LYS A 93 -4.78 14.95 4.33
CA LYS A 93 -5.24 15.52 3.07
C LYS A 93 -5.11 14.49 1.96
N LYS A 94 -5.95 14.63 0.94
CA LYS A 94 -5.76 13.85 -0.27
C LYS A 94 -4.45 14.25 -0.92
N LEU A 95 -3.69 13.26 -1.35
CA LEU A 95 -2.46 13.51 -2.07
C LEU A 95 -2.76 14.13 -3.42
N ASN A 96 -1.76 14.77 -4.00
CA ASN A 96 -1.85 15.34 -5.32
C ASN A 96 -2.09 14.24 -6.35
N LEU A 97 -3.31 14.20 -6.88
CA LEU A 97 -3.72 13.20 -7.84
C LEU A 97 -2.88 13.25 -9.13
N GLU A 98 -2.42 14.43 -9.52
CA GLU A 98 -1.60 14.56 -10.72
C GLU A 98 -0.27 13.84 -10.57
N LYS A 99 0.33 13.93 -9.39
CA LYS A 99 1.59 13.23 -9.10
C LYS A 99 1.42 11.73 -9.20
N ILE A 100 0.31 11.21 -8.69
CA ILE A 100 0.02 9.78 -8.73
C ILE A 100 -0.33 9.35 -10.15
N LYS A 101 -1.15 10.13 -10.87
CA LYS A 101 -1.45 9.84 -12.27
C LYS A 101 -0.18 9.79 -13.10
N LYS A 102 0.76 10.69 -12.84
CA LYS A 102 2.02 10.71 -13.56
C LYS A 102 2.83 9.43 -13.34
N ILE A 103 2.84 8.94 -12.11
CA ILE A 103 3.46 7.66 -11.80
C ILE A 103 2.77 6.53 -12.56
N MET A 104 1.45 6.54 -12.57
CA MET A 104 0.65 5.52 -13.25
C MET A 104 0.82 5.57 -14.77
N GLU A 105 0.85 6.75 -15.37
CA GLU A 105 1.03 6.92 -16.82
C GLU A 105 2.39 6.42 -17.31
N VAL A 106 3.42 6.59 -16.51
CA VAL A 106 4.75 6.09 -16.84
C VAL A 106 4.80 4.56 -16.85
N ASN A 107 3.94 3.91 -16.05
CA ASN A 107 3.99 2.47 -15.83
C ASN A 107 2.82 1.70 -16.44
N PHE A 108 1.84 2.37 -16.92
CA PHE A 108 0.67 1.79 -17.57
C PHE A 108 0.44 2.45 -18.91
#